data_e04ca1199c0db6393b86217ecd6df864
#
_entry.id   e04ca1199c0db6393b86217ecd6df864
#
_cell.length_a   1.000
_cell.length_b   1.000
_cell.length_c   1.000
_cell.angle_alpha   90.00
_cell.angle_beta   90.00
_cell.angle_gamma   90.00
#
_symmetry.space_group_name_H-M   'P 1'
#
loop_
_entity.id
_entity.type
_entity.pdbx_description
1 polymer ?
#
loop_
_entity_poly.entity_id
_entity_poly.type
_entity_poly.pdbx_seq_one_letter_code
_entity_poly.pdbx_strand_id
1 'polypeptide(L)'
;MTVPLARHHVVELHASPERVAQLRHIVAAHLRRWKLELHVDPVGRAVAELLTNVHRHTGDDNHCVLELRWTGRHLTVSVEDNGPRMPRLRTAGGGGLARVAALSDSWGTCPTAQGKVIWFTRSVRSPQDIPRGPRAPLGGLDAARRQPVPEPAPFPDLPALPVRPAVPVPA
;
A
#
# COMPACT_ATOMS: atom_id res chain seq x y z
N MET A 1 -26.19 -8.16 12.83
CA MET A 1 -25.12 -7.97 11.85
C MET A 1 -24.02 -7.15 12.52
N THR A 2 -22.92 -7.77 12.89
CA THR A 2 -21.79 -7.06 13.49
C THR A 2 -21.00 -6.44 12.34
N VAL A 3 -21.07 -5.11 12.21
CA VAL A 3 -20.21 -4.37 11.30
C VAL A 3 -18.76 -4.63 11.75
N PRO A 4 -17.89 -5.20 10.90
CA PRO A 4 -16.50 -5.39 11.29
C PRO A 4 -15.89 -4.03 11.60
N LEU A 5 -15.38 -3.87 12.81
CA LEU A 5 -14.75 -2.64 13.26
C LEU A 5 -13.55 -2.35 12.35
N ALA A 6 -13.63 -1.28 11.56
CA ALA A 6 -12.52 -0.85 10.73
C ALA A 6 -11.29 -0.60 11.62
N ARG A 7 -10.16 -1.22 11.29
CA ARG A 7 -8.90 -1.02 12.02
C ARG A 7 -8.03 -0.06 11.25
N HIS A 8 -7.40 0.82 11.97
CA HIS A 8 -6.63 1.93 11.41
C HIS A 8 -5.35 2.14 12.20
N HIS A 9 -4.25 2.40 11.50
CA HIS A 9 -2.96 2.74 12.10
C HIS A 9 -2.24 3.73 11.20
N VAL A 10 -1.71 4.80 11.80
CA VAL A 10 -0.99 5.87 11.11
C VAL A 10 0.37 6.06 11.76
N VAL A 11 1.40 6.23 10.94
CA VAL A 11 2.77 6.54 11.38
C VAL A 11 3.31 7.69 10.55
N GLU A 12 3.73 8.75 11.22
CA GLU A 12 4.53 9.84 10.62
C GLU A 12 6.02 9.55 10.81
N LEU A 13 6.82 9.76 9.77
CA LEU A 13 8.25 9.50 9.82
C LEU A 13 9.03 10.27 8.74
N HIS A 14 10.34 10.30 8.91
CA HIS A 14 11.27 10.63 7.84
C HIS A 14 11.81 9.32 7.25
N ALA A 15 11.67 9.16 5.93
CA ALA A 15 12.09 7.94 5.25
C ALA A 15 13.63 7.86 5.19
N SER A 16 14.20 6.81 5.77
CA SER A 16 15.60 6.44 5.66
C SER A 16 15.74 4.92 5.58
N PRO A 17 16.85 4.36 5.11
CA PRO A 17 17.03 2.91 5.05
C PRO A 17 16.79 2.21 6.40
N GLU A 18 17.27 2.80 7.51
CA GLU A 18 17.09 2.25 8.86
C GLU A 18 15.62 2.30 9.29
N ARG A 19 14.92 3.38 8.97
CA ARG A 19 13.49 3.55 9.25
C ARG A 19 12.63 2.58 8.44
N VAL A 20 13.00 2.31 7.19
CA VAL A 20 12.32 1.30 6.36
C VAL A 20 12.37 -0.06 7.01
N ALA A 21 13.54 -0.50 7.51
CA ALA A 21 13.68 -1.77 8.21
C ALA A 21 12.82 -1.81 9.48
N GLN A 22 12.85 -0.75 10.29
CA GLN A 22 12.06 -0.63 11.52
C GLN A 22 10.55 -0.68 11.24
N LEU A 23 10.09 0.03 10.20
CA LEU A 23 8.67 0.06 9.84
C LEU A 23 8.14 -1.29 9.36
N ARG A 24 8.95 -2.08 8.69
CA ARG A 24 8.55 -3.45 8.33
C ARG A 24 8.17 -4.26 9.58
N HIS A 25 8.89 -4.13 10.68
CA HIS A 25 8.56 -4.79 11.94
C HIS A 25 7.26 -4.25 12.56
N ILE A 26 7.07 -2.93 12.54
CA ILE A 26 5.86 -2.28 13.07
C ILE A 26 4.63 -2.73 12.26
N VAL A 27 4.71 -2.67 10.94
CA VAL A 27 3.65 -3.13 10.03
C VAL A 27 3.33 -4.60 10.28
N ALA A 28 4.35 -5.45 10.37
CA ALA A 28 4.18 -6.87 10.65
C ALA A 28 3.47 -7.12 11.99
N ALA A 29 3.82 -6.38 13.04
CA ALA A 29 3.18 -6.48 14.35
C ALA A 29 1.69 -6.11 14.30
N HIS A 30 1.35 -5.02 13.60
CA HIS A 30 -0.06 -4.61 13.43
C HIS A 30 -0.86 -5.62 12.61
N LEU A 31 -0.32 -6.12 11.49
CA LEU A 31 -1.00 -7.12 10.68
C LEU A 31 -1.23 -8.42 11.44
N ARG A 32 -0.25 -8.90 12.24
CA ARG A 32 -0.44 -10.06 13.10
C ARG A 32 -1.50 -9.82 14.17
N ARG A 33 -1.50 -8.65 14.80
CA ARG A 33 -2.54 -8.26 15.77
C ARG A 33 -3.93 -8.25 15.12
N TRP A 34 -4.01 -7.94 13.84
CA TRP A 34 -5.26 -7.96 13.07
C TRP A 34 -5.61 -9.33 12.51
N LYS A 35 -4.79 -10.35 12.77
CA LYS A 35 -4.95 -11.72 12.23
C LYS A 35 -4.81 -11.79 10.71
N LEU A 36 -3.89 -11.01 10.17
CA LEU A 36 -3.59 -10.90 8.74
C LEU A 36 -2.18 -11.43 8.41
N GLU A 37 -1.81 -12.59 8.95
CA GLU A 37 -0.48 -13.19 8.84
C GLU A 37 -0.03 -13.37 7.39
N LEU A 38 -0.95 -13.79 6.50
CA LEU A 38 -0.68 -14.00 5.06
C LEU A 38 -0.32 -12.71 4.32
N HIS A 39 -0.66 -11.55 4.89
CA HIS A 39 -0.39 -10.25 4.29
C HIS A 39 0.91 -9.62 4.81
N VAL A 40 1.55 -10.17 5.84
CA VAL A 40 2.75 -9.60 6.48
C VAL A 40 3.89 -9.43 5.48
N ASP A 41 4.25 -10.49 4.75
CA ASP A 41 5.37 -10.43 3.81
C ASP A 41 5.07 -9.55 2.58
N PRO A 42 3.98 -9.73 1.83
CA PRO A 42 3.71 -8.92 0.66
C PRO A 42 3.51 -7.43 1.00
N VAL A 43 2.83 -7.11 2.09
CA VAL A 43 2.65 -5.70 2.53
C VAL A 43 3.98 -5.12 2.99
N GLY A 44 4.77 -5.85 3.76
CA GLY A 44 6.09 -5.39 4.21
C GLY A 44 7.04 -5.07 3.05
N ARG A 45 7.01 -5.86 1.98
CA ARG A 45 7.78 -5.59 0.74
C ARG A 45 7.25 -4.36 0.01
N ALA A 46 5.95 -4.25 -0.19
CA ALA A 46 5.35 -3.12 -0.88
C ALA A 46 5.60 -1.80 -0.14
N VAL A 47 5.44 -1.78 1.19
CA VAL A 47 5.75 -0.61 2.03
C VAL A 47 7.23 -0.22 1.91
N ALA A 48 8.14 -1.18 1.93
CA ALA A 48 9.57 -0.90 1.77
C ALA A 48 9.88 -0.23 0.42
N GLU A 49 9.23 -0.65 -0.67
CA GLU A 49 9.38 -0.01 -1.97
C GLU A 49 8.84 1.43 -1.98
N LEU A 50 7.67 1.67 -1.39
CA LEU A 50 7.09 3.02 -1.30
C LEU A 50 7.98 3.96 -0.48
N LEU A 51 8.46 3.53 0.69
CA LEU A 51 9.33 4.35 1.54
C LEU A 51 10.71 4.59 0.91
N THR A 52 11.25 3.59 0.19
CA THR A 52 12.48 3.76 -0.58
C THR A 52 12.30 4.80 -1.68
N ASN A 53 11.12 4.83 -2.33
CA ASN A 53 10.78 5.84 -3.32
C ASN A 53 10.72 7.25 -2.69
N VAL A 54 10.11 7.39 -1.51
CA VAL A 54 10.13 8.67 -0.77
C VAL A 54 11.57 9.10 -0.53
N HIS A 55 12.40 8.26 0.08
CA HIS A 55 13.80 8.58 0.37
C HIS A 55 14.60 9.01 -0.86
N ARG A 56 14.35 8.40 -2.02
CA ARG A 56 15.08 8.70 -3.27
C ARG A 56 14.60 9.93 -4.01
N HIS A 57 13.35 10.33 -3.84
CA HIS A 57 12.68 11.27 -4.74
C HIS A 57 12.15 12.54 -4.09
N THR A 58 12.19 12.66 -2.76
CA THR A 58 11.73 13.85 -2.02
C THR A 58 12.86 14.83 -1.63
N GLY A 59 14.12 14.50 -1.93
CA GLY A 59 15.26 15.33 -1.56
C GLY A 59 15.51 15.34 -0.05
N ASP A 60 15.76 16.53 0.52
CA ASP A 60 16.09 16.67 1.95
C ASP A 60 14.85 16.50 2.86
N ASP A 61 13.65 16.74 2.33
CA ASP A 61 12.39 16.53 3.04
C ASP A 61 11.80 15.15 2.73
N ASN A 62 12.30 14.14 3.43
CA ASN A 62 11.80 12.76 3.35
C ASN A 62 10.65 12.50 4.32
N HIS A 63 9.96 13.54 4.79
CA HIS A 63 8.79 13.37 5.63
C HIS A 63 7.67 12.67 4.88
N CYS A 64 7.07 11.67 5.51
CA CYS A 64 5.93 10.95 4.96
C CYS A 64 5.02 10.42 6.04
N VAL A 65 3.79 10.11 5.63
CA VAL A 65 2.77 9.50 6.47
C VAL A 65 2.39 8.15 5.88
N LEU A 66 2.62 7.09 6.65
CA LEU A 66 2.17 5.73 6.33
C LEU A 66 0.85 5.47 7.04
N GLU A 67 -0.15 5.04 6.29
CA GLU A 67 -1.45 4.64 6.83
C GLU A 67 -1.78 3.20 6.44
N LEU A 68 -2.27 2.41 7.41
CA LEU A 68 -2.86 1.10 7.20
C LEU A 68 -4.33 1.14 7.62
N ARG A 69 -5.22 0.68 6.74
CA ARG A 69 -6.65 0.57 7.01
C ARG A 69 -7.17 -0.79 6.63
N TRP A 70 -7.87 -1.45 7.54
CA TRP A 70 -8.52 -2.72 7.29
C TRP A 70 -10.01 -2.64 7.59
N THR A 71 -10.84 -3.00 6.60
CA THR A 71 -12.30 -2.93 6.66
C THR A 71 -12.97 -4.29 6.87
N GLY A 72 -12.20 -5.33 7.15
CA GLY A 72 -12.68 -6.72 7.21
C GLY A 72 -12.56 -7.46 5.87
N ARG A 73 -12.66 -6.76 4.74
CA ARG A 73 -12.53 -7.34 3.39
C ARG A 73 -11.32 -6.84 2.62
N HIS A 74 -10.94 -5.59 2.83
CA HIS A 74 -9.84 -4.96 2.12
C HIS A 74 -8.86 -4.35 3.11
N LEU A 75 -7.59 -4.60 2.87
CA LEU A 75 -6.49 -3.92 3.49
C LEU A 75 -5.97 -2.86 2.51
N THR A 76 -6.08 -1.59 2.89
CA THR A 76 -5.54 -0.46 2.15
C THR A 76 -4.30 0.05 2.87
N VAL A 77 -3.25 0.29 2.12
CA VAL A 77 -2.01 0.90 2.61
C VAL A 77 -1.71 2.10 1.76
N SER A 78 -1.42 3.24 2.37
CA SER A 78 -1.04 4.47 1.67
C SER A 78 0.19 5.11 2.28
N VAL A 79 0.97 5.78 1.44
CA VAL A 79 2.10 6.62 1.82
C VAL A 79 1.89 7.98 1.18
N GLU A 80 1.76 9.01 2.01
CA GLU A 80 1.75 10.41 1.60
C GLU A 80 3.14 11.00 1.78
N ASP A 81 3.63 11.76 0.81
CA ASP A 81 4.90 12.48 0.87
C ASP A 81 4.80 13.87 0.21
N ASN A 82 5.76 14.74 0.52
CA ASN A 82 5.81 16.12 0.02
C ASN A 82 6.55 16.26 -1.34
N GLY A 83 6.92 15.15 -1.97
CA GLY A 83 7.64 15.15 -3.23
C GLY A 83 6.76 15.62 -4.40
N PRO A 84 7.22 16.59 -5.20
CA PRO A 84 6.41 17.18 -6.27
C PRO A 84 6.26 16.27 -7.49
N ARG A 85 7.07 15.23 -7.61
CA ARG A 85 7.08 14.36 -8.78
C ARG A 85 6.13 13.20 -8.61
N MET A 86 5.15 13.11 -9.51
CA MET A 86 4.29 11.92 -9.58
C MET A 86 5.10 10.71 -10.04
N PRO A 87 5.00 9.58 -9.35
CA PRO A 87 5.69 8.37 -9.75
C PRO A 87 5.11 7.83 -11.07
N ARG A 88 5.98 7.31 -11.93
CA ARG A 88 5.59 6.68 -13.19
C ARG A 88 6.02 5.22 -13.19
N LEU A 89 5.16 4.35 -13.69
CA LEU A 89 5.57 2.99 -14.03
C LEU A 89 6.60 3.06 -15.14
N ARG A 90 7.78 2.51 -14.89
CA ARG A 90 8.79 2.33 -15.94
C ARG A 90 8.42 1.08 -16.73
N THR A 91 8.18 1.24 -18.02
CA THR A 91 7.81 0.15 -18.94
C THR A 91 8.94 -0.84 -19.21
N ALA A 92 10.18 -0.47 -18.92
CA ALA A 92 11.34 -1.33 -19.07
C ALA A 92 11.97 -1.66 -17.69
N GLY A 93 11.81 -2.91 -17.25
CA GLY A 93 12.62 -3.51 -16.19
C GLY A 93 12.35 -3.07 -14.76
N GLY A 94 11.21 -3.44 -14.21
CA GLY A 94 11.09 -3.73 -12.78
C GLY A 94 11.44 -2.62 -11.78
N GLY A 95 10.77 -1.48 -11.80
CA GLY A 95 10.90 -0.46 -10.76
C GLY A 95 10.11 -0.82 -9.49
N GLY A 96 10.32 -0.09 -8.38
CA GLY A 96 9.62 -0.31 -7.10
C GLY A 96 8.10 -0.34 -7.22
N LEU A 97 7.50 0.54 -8.06
CA LEU A 97 6.06 0.52 -8.32
C LEU A 97 5.57 -0.73 -9.07
N ALA A 98 6.38 -1.30 -9.96
CA ALA A 98 6.05 -2.57 -10.60
C ALA A 98 5.96 -3.71 -9.57
N ARG A 99 6.82 -3.68 -8.54
CA ARG A 99 6.75 -4.64 -7.43
C ARG A 99 5.52 -4.39 -6.56
N VAL A 100 5.18 -3.12 -6.26
CA VAL A 100 3.95 -2.79 -5.55
C VAL A 100 2.73 -3.30 -6.33
N ALA A 101 2.65 -3.05 -7.63
CA ALA A 101 1.59 -3.56 -8.50
C ALA A 101 1.47 -5.08 -8.47
N ALA A 102 2.60 -5.80 -8.52
CA ALA A 102 2.62 -7.27 -8.46
C ALA A 102 2.19 -7.84 -7.10
N LEU A 103 2.34 -7.07 -6.02
CA LEU A 103 2.00 -7.47 -4.64
C LEU A 103 0.61 -7.04 -4.20
N SER A 104 -0.13 -6.32 -5.05
CA SER A 104 -1.43 -5.74 -4.72
C SER A 104 -2.52 -6.17 -5.71
N ASP A 105 -3.78 -6.08 -5.28
CA ASP A 105 -4.92 -6.30 -6.17
C ASP A 105 -5.24 -5.03 -6.96
N SER A 106 -5.03 -3.87 -6.37
CA SER A 106 -5.08 -2.57 -7.05
C SER A 106 -4.12 -1.59 -6.38
N TRP A 107 -3.70 -0.58 -7.11
CA TRP A 107 -2.84 0.49 -6.62
C TRP A 107 -3.12 1.77 -7.41
N GLY A 108 -2.71 2.90 -6.88
CA GLY A 108 -2.86 4.17 -7.56
C GLY A 108 -2.04 5.28 -6.92
N THR A 109 -2.08 6.44 -7.55
CA THR A 109 -1.43 7.65 -7.08
C THR A 109 -2.40 8.83 -7.19
N CYS A 110 -2.30 9.76 -6.25
CA CYS A 110 -3.12 10.96 -6.24
C CYS A 110 -2.28 12.15 -5.81
N PRO A 111 -2.33 13.29 -6.54
CA PRO A 111 -1.73 14.53 -6.07
C PRO A 111 -2.49 15.05 -4.85
N THR A 112 -1.76 15.63 -3.89
CA THR A 112 -2.30 16.38 -2.76
C THR A 112 -1.87 17.84 -2.85
N ALA A 113 -2.39 18.67 -1.96
CA ALA A 113 -2.00 20.09 -1.90
C ALA A 113 -0.50 20.30 -1.63
N GLN A 114 0.16 19.34 -0.99
CA GLN A 114 1.55 19.43 -0.56
C GLN A 114 2.49 18.44 -1.24
N GLY A 115 1.94 17.46 -1.97
CA GLY A 115 2.75 16.43 -2.60
C GLY A 115 1.90 15.37 -3.28
N LYS A 116 1.98 14.12 -2.82
CA LYS A 116 1.22 13.00 -3.40
C LYS A 116 0.95 11.91 -2.38
N VAL A 117 -0.06 11.10 -2.68
CA VAL A 117 -0.32 9.82 -2.02
C VAL A 117 -0.11 8.70 -3.03
N ILE A 118 0.58 7.65 -2.63
CA ILE A 118 0.61 6.36 -3.33
C ILE A 118 -0.07 5.35 -2.43
N TRP A 119 -1.02 4.61 -2.97
CA TRP A 119 -1.78 3.62 -2.23
C TRP A 119 -1.84 2.29 -2.96
N PHE A 120 -2.08 1.23 -2.22
CA PHE A 120 -2.41 -0.07 -2.77
C PHE A 120 -3.40 -0.80 -1.87
N THR A 121 -4.13 -1.75 -2.45
CA THR A 121 -5.10 -2.59 -1.74
C THR A 121 -4.79 -4.07 -1.90
N ARG A 122 -5.19 -4.83 -0.90
CA ARG A 122 -5.20 -6.29 -0.91
C ARG A 122 -6.52 -6.81 -0.36
N SER A 123 -7.14 -7.72 -1.08
CA SER A 123 -8.34 -8.42 -0.62
C SER A 123 -7.96 -9.38 0.50
N VAL A 124 -8.65 -9.27 1.61
CA VAL A 124 -8.55 -10.21 2.73
C VAL A 124 -9.67 -11.25 2.56
N ARG A 125 -9.32 -12.38 1.97
CA ARG A 125 -10.28 -13.48 1.85
C ARG A 125 -10.35 -14.23 3.18
N SER A 126 -11.54 -14.36 3.72
CA SER A 126 -11.77 -15.30 4.81
C SER A 126 -11.57 -16.73 4.28
N PRO A 127 -11.05 -17.67 5.07
CA PRO A 127 -10.97 -19.08 4.68
C PRO A 127 -12.32 -19.68 4.25
N GLN A 128 -13.41 -19.04 4.62
CA GLN A 128 -14.78 -19.42 4.26
C GLN A 128 -15.19 -18.94 2.85
N ASP A 129 -14.47 -17.98 2.28
CA ASP A 129 -14.78 -17.39 0.96
C ASP A 129 -14.04 -18.07 -0.20
N ILE A 130 -13.27 -19.12 0.07
CA ILE A 130 -12.62 -19.91 -0.98
C ILE A 130 -13.70 -20.84 -1.57
N PRO A 131 -14.15 -20.62 -2.83
CA PRO A 131 -15.04 -21.58 -3.48
C PRO A 131 -14.29 -22.91 -3.54
N ARG A 132 -14.85 -23.96 -2.97
CA ARG A 132 -14.39 -25.33 -3.22
C ARG A 132 -14.72 -25.67 -4.68
N GLY A 133 -13.91 -25.12 -5.60
CA GLY A 133 -13.98 -25.49 -7.00
C GLY A 133 -13.55 -26.94 -7.20
N PRO A 134 -14.12 -27.64 -8.19
CA PRO A 134 -13.70 -29.00 -8.52
C PRO A 134 -12.22 -28.99 -8.89
N ARG A 135 -11.47 -29.93 -8.31
CA ARG A 135 -10.06 -30.16 -8.54
C ARG A 135 -9.87 -30.48 -10.02
N ALA A 136 -9.37 -29.52 -10.80
CA ALA A 136 -9.04 -29.73 -12.20
C ALA A 136 -7.86 -30.69 -12.31
N PRO A 137 -7.87 -31.62 -13.27
CA PRO A 137 -6.77 -32.56 -13.49
C PRO A 137 -5.53 -31.81 -14.01
N LEU A 138 -4.38 -32.22 -13.51
CA LEU A 138 -3.07 -31.79 -13.97
C LEU A 138 -2.90 -32.16 -15.46
N GLY A 139 -2.80 -31.17 -16.32
CA GLY A 139 -2.48 -31.38 -17.72
C GLY A 139 -2.51 -30.10 -18.54
N GLY A 140 -1.38 -29.65 -19.00
CA GLY A 140 -1.28 -28.68 -20.07
C GLY A 140 -0.41 -27.45 -19.74
N LEU A 141 0.89 -27.59 -19.99
CA LEU A 141 1.76 -26.49 -20.32
C LEU A 141 1.22 -25.82 -21.58
N ASP A 142 0.73 -24.60 -21.49
CA ASP A 142 0.99 -23.60 -22.54
C ASP A 142 0.46 -22.19 -22.22
N ALA A 143 1.12 -21.23 -22.86
CA ALA A 143 0.72 -19.82 -23.00
C ALA A 143 0.90 -18.93 -21.77
N ALA A 144 2.12 -18.42 -21.63
CA ALA A 144 2.39 -17.12 -21.00
C ALA A 144 1.61 -16.01 -21.72
N ARG A 145 0.35 -15.84 -21.40
CA ARG A 145 -0.40 -14.65 -21.78
C ARG A 145 0.06 -13.52 -20.85
N ARG A 146 0.81 -12.58 -21.41
CA ARG A 146 1.09 -11.28 -20.77
C ARG A 146 -0.25 -10.64 -20.45
N GLN A 147 -0.62 -10.68 -19.17
CA GLN A 147 -1.74 -9.88 -18.71
C GLN A 147 -1.32 -8.41 -18.81
N PRO A 148 -2.15 -7.53 -19.39
CA PRO A 148 -1.90 -6.09 -19.37
C PRO A 148 -1.81 -5.64 -17.92
N VAL A 149 -0.79 -4.81 -17.61
CA VAL A 149 -0.66 -4.16 -16.30
C VAL A 149 -1.95 -3.39 -16.04
N PRO A 150 -2.69 -3.65 -14.96
CA PRO A 150 -3.92 -2.95 -14.71
C PRO A 150 -3.65 -1.45 -14.56
N GLU A 151 -4.42 -0.66 -15.28
CA GLU A 151 -4.43 0.80 -15.18
C GLU A 151 -4.73 1.20 -13.72
N PRO A 152 -4.08 2.26 -13.18
CA PRO A 152 -4.32 2.68 -11.81
C PRO A 152 -5.79 2.99 -11.60
N ALA A 153 -6.42 2.26 -10.67
CA ALA A 153 -7.82 2.46 -10.33
C ALA A 153 -8.03 3.82 -9.66
N PRO A 154 -9.16 4.49 -9.89
CA PRO A 154 -9.52 5.69 -9.13
C PRO A 154 -9.62 5.32 -7.63
N PHE A 155 -9.32 6.30 -6.77
CA PHE A 155 -9.40 6.13 -5.32
C PHE A 155 -10.74 5.47 -4.95
N PRO A 156 -10.75 4.33 -4.23
CA PRO A 156 -11.98 3.92 -3.56
C PRO A 156 -12.36 5.07 -2.61
N ASP A 157 -13.64 5.43 -2.54
CA ASP A 157 -14.16 6.49 -1.68
C ASP A 157 -13.53 6.45 -0.27
N LEU A 158 -12.41 7.10 -0.12
CA LEU A 158 -11.77 7.35 1.15
C LEU A 158 -12.51 8.53 1.75
N PRO A 159 -13.12 8.41 2.93
CA PRO A 159 -13.64 9.57 3.62
C PRO A 159 -12.50 10.60 3.73
N ALA A 160 -12.81 11.85 3.38
CA ALA A 160 -11.85 12.95 3.41
C ALA A 160 -11.04 12.89 4.70
N LEU A 161 -9.71 12.88 4.57
CA LEU A 161 -8.81 12.97 5.72
C LEU A 161 -9.21 14.24 6.50
N PRO A 162 -9.35 14.16 7.82
CA PRO A 162 -9.63 15.36 8.61
C PRO A 162 -8.52 16.38 8.34
N VAL A 163 -8.91 17.55 7.84
CA VAL A 163 -8.01 18.69 7.67
C VAL A 163 -7.46 19.02 9.05
N ARG A 164 -6.18 18.76 9.28
CA ARG A 164 -5.51 19.19 10.50
C ARG A 164 -5.55 20.72 10.55
N PRO A 165 -6.04 21.36 11.63
CA PRO A 165 -5.93 22.79 11.78
C PRO A 165 -4.44 23.17 11.81
N ALA A 166 -4.08 24.20 11.04
CA ALA A 166 -2.73 24.76 11.04
C ALA A 166 -2.36 25.18 12.47
N VAL A 167 -1.25 24.64 12.98
CA VAL A 167 -0.70 25.06 14.26
C VAL A 167 -0.14 26.48 14.05
N PRO A 168 -0.60 27.49 14.82
CA PRO A 168 -0.04 28.83 14.69
C PRO A 168 1.43 28.83 15.12
N VAL A 169 2.28 29.37 14.26
CA VAL A 169 3.71 29.61 14.57
C VAL A 169 3.76 30.70 15.61
N PRO A 170 4.39 30.50 16.78
CA PRO A 170 4.61 31.58 17.73
C PRO A 170 5.56 32.62 17.15
N ALA A 171 5.24 33.89 17.36
CA ALA A 171 6.02 35.06 16.95
C ALA A 171 7.35 35.16 17.70
#